data_4c29416e24e8dcc8d162586de001b3f6
#
_entry.id   4c29416e24e8dcc8d162586de001b3f6
#
_cell.length_a   1.000
_cell.length_b   1.000
_cell.length_c   1.000
_cell.angle_alpha   90.00
_cell.angle_beta   90.00
_cell.angle_gamma   90.00
#
_symmetry.space_group_name_H-M   'P 1'
#
loop_
_entity.id
_entity.type
_entity.pdbx_description
1 polymer ?
#
loop_
_entity_poly.entity_id
_entity_poly.type
_entity_poly.pdbx_seq_one_letter_code
_entity_poly.pdbx_strand_id
1 'polypeptide(L)'
;LADGSTPTFAELVEAGITEAMVKAYDYDTGEIVDARAIDIRIEKYVDELKVIELEDGTRLCCTDTHLIMDADDQFIEANKITDGQRLSGGHVAVRVAFQRLPEKVPVYDLTVPKYGNFLLANGLIVHNSGKSFSAKREIANCFLLTNDDIIICDPESEYGTLVERLGGQVIKISPTSSDYINPMDLNLNYSDDENPLSLKSDFILSLCELIVGGKEGLQPVEKTIIDRCVRMVYRDYLADPVPENMPILEDLYNALLTQEEKEAQYIATALEIYVHGSLNVFNHRTSINIENRIVSFDIKELGKQLKKIGMLIVQDAVWNRVTINR
;
A
#
# COMPACT_ATOMS: atom_id res chain seq x y z
N LEU A 1 16.07 -7.99 -22.56
CA LEU A 1 14.85 -8.78 -22.63
C LEU A 1 15.17 -10.27 -22.86
N ALA A 2 14.18 -11.15 -22.74
CA ALA A 2 14.36 -12.59 -22.94
C ALA A 2 14.73 -12.96 -24.39
N ASP A 3 14.34 -12.17 -25.37
CA ASP A 3 14.68 -12.32 -26.79
C ASP A 3 16.12 -11.90 -27.16
N GLY A 4 16.89 -11.46 -26.16
CA GLY A 4 18.27 -10.99 -26.34
C GLY A 4 18.38 -9.49 -26.70
N SER A 5 17.27 -8.78 -26.90
CA SER A 5 17.32 -7.32 -27.09
C SER A 5 17.63 -6.60 -25.77
N THR A 6 18.26 -5.44 -25.87
CA THR A 6 18.72 -4.67 -24.70
C THR A 6 18.23 -3.22 -24.75
N PRO A 7 16.90 -2.97 -24.83
CA PRO A 7 16.39 -1.62 -24.79
C PRO A 7 16.65 -0.99 -23.42
N THR A 8 16.79 0.32 -23.39
CA THR A 8 16.83 1.07 -22.14
C THR A 8 15.42 1.14 -21.51
N PHE A 9 15.35 1.39 -20.22
CA PHE A 9 14.06 1.65 -19.55
C PHE A 9 13.33 2.84 -20.14
N ALA A 10 14.06 3.90 -20.56
CA ALA A 10 13.48 5.06 -21.20
C ALA A 10 12.76 4.68 -22.50
N GLU A 11 13.42 3.91 -23.36
CA GLU A 11 12.83 3.44 -24.63
C GLU A 11 11.58 2.58 -24.40
N LEU A 12 11.58 1.69 -23.39
CA LEU A 12 10.41 0.89 -23.06
C LEU A 12 9.22 1.77 -22.63
N VAL A 13 9.47 2.73 -21.73
CA VAL A 13 8.43 3.63 -21.23
C VAL A 13 7.91 4.58 -22.32
N GLU A 14 8.79 5.15 -23.16
CA GLU A 14 8.42 6.01 -24.28
C GLU A 14 7.59 5.25 -25.34
N ALA A 15 7.88 3.97 -25.53
CA ALA A 15 7.08 3.07 -26.38
C ALA A 15 5.75 2.64 -25.75
N GLY A 16 5.47 3.03 -24.51
CA GLY A 16 4.27 2.62 -23.77
C GLY A 16 4.25 1.15 -23.36
N ILE A 17 5.42 0.50 -23.31
CA ILE A 17 5.56 -0.90 -22.92
C ILE A 17 5.52 -0.97 -21.39
N THR A 18 4.50 -1.60 -20.85
CA THR A 18 4.30 -1.80 -19.41
C THR A 18 4.63 -3.22 -18.95
N GLU A 19 4.79 -4.16 -19.90
CA GLU A 19 5.11 -5.57 -19.64
C GLU A 19 6.10 -6.08 -20.67
N ALA A 20 7.02 -6.96 -20.23
CA ALA A 20 7.98 -7.60 -21.12
C ALA A 20 8.45 -8.95 -20.54
N MET A 21 9.02 -9.81 -21.40
CA MET A 21 9.78 -10.97 -20.91
C MET A 21 11.24 -10.56 -20.70
N VAL A 22 11.73 -10.78 -19.48
CA VAL A 22 13.11 -10.45 -19.06
C VAL A 22 13.85 -11.72 -18.63
N LYS A 23 15.16 -11.65 -18.50
CA LYS A 23 15.97 -12.66 -17.81
C LYS A 23 15.94 -12.38 -16.30
N ALA A 24 15.74 -13.41 -15.49
CA ALA A 24 15.78 -13.35 -14.03
C ALA A 24 16.61 -14.51 -13.47
N TYR A 25 17.13 -14.33 -12.27
CA TYR A 25 17.84 -15.37 -11.52
C TYR A 25 16.86 -16.15 -10.65
N ASP A 26 16.88 -17.45 -10.78
CA ASP A 26 16.09 -18.38 -9.97
C ASP A 26 16.95 -18.91 -8.82
N TYR A 27 16.64 -18.51 -7.58
CA TYR A 27 17.38 -18.91 -6.38
C TYR A 27 17.28 -20.41 -6.05
N ASP A 28 16.19 -21.05 -6.46
CA ASP A 28 15.97 -22.47 -6.17
C ASP A 28 16.86 -23.37 -7.03
N THR A 29 17.11 -22.94 -8.28
CA THR A 29 17.90 -23.70 -9.26
C THR A 29 19.31 -23.14 -9.50
N GLY A 30 19.55 -21.88 -9.17
CA GLY A 30 20.80 -21.16 -9.48
C GLY A 30 20.93 -20.80 -10.96
N GLU A 31 19.86 -20.83 -11.73
CA GLU A 31 19.87 -20.63 -13.18
C GLU A 31 19.24 -19.29 -13.59
N ILE A 32 19.64 -18.81 -14.76
CA ILE A 32 18.98 -17.67 -15.42
C ILE A 32 17.81 -18.19 -16.24
N VAL A 33 16.63 -17.67 -15.95
CA VAL A 33 15.35 -18.09 -16.54
C VAL A 33 14.62 -16.92 -17.19
N ASP A 34 13.71 -17.21 -18.10
CA ASP A 34 12.79 -16.23 -18.67
C ASP A 34 11.64 -15.95 -17.70
N ALA A 35 11.40 -14.69 -17.41
CA ALA A 35 10.40 -14.24 -16.46
C ALA A 35 9.59 -13.06 -17.00
N ARG A 36 8.31 -13.00 -16.64
CA ARG A 36 7.45 -11.87 -16.96
C ARG A 36 7.76 -10.69 -16.02
N ALA A 37 8.13 -9.56 -16.59
CA ALA A 37 8.19 -8.28 -15.94
C ALA A 37 6.90 -7.52 -16.24
N ILE A 38 6.38 -6.86 -15.23
CA ILE A 38 5.17 -6.02 -15.30
C ILE A 38 5.45 -4.66 -14.69
N ASP A 39 4.56 -3.70 -14.92
CA ASP A 39 4.61 -2.37 -14.29
C ASP A 39 5.91 -1.63 -14.59
N ILE A 40 6.37 -1.71 -15.85
CA ILE A 40 7.53 -0.96 -16.34
C ILE A 40 7.12 0.52 -16.41
N ARG A 41 7.76 1.37 -15.57
CA ARG A 41 7.34 2.77 -15.42
C ARG A 41 8.48 3.67 -14.94
N ILE A 42 8.22 4.98 -15.00
CA ILE A 42 8.98 5.95 -14.19
C ILE A 42 8.49 5.81 -12.74
N GLU A 43 9.42 5.51 -11.83
CA GLU A 43 9.11 5.41 -10.40
C GLU A 43 9.08 6.79 -9.74
N LYS A 44 10.10 7.60 -9.98
CA LYS A 44 10.24 8.95 -9.45
C LYS A 44 11.29 9.76 -10.21
N TYR A 45 11.39 11.05 -9.87
CA TYR A 45 12.45 11.93 -10.36
C TYR A 45 13.41 12.27 -9.23
N VAL A 46 14.72 12.13 -9.48
CA VAL A 46 15.79 12.35 -8.50
C VAL A 46 16.85 13.31 -9.06
N ASP A 47 17.51 14.04 -8.17
CA ASP A 47 18.63 14.95 -8.49
C ASP A 47 19.99 14.42 -8.00
N GLU A 48 20.00 13.20 -7.45
CA GLU A 48 21.21 12.51 -7.02
C GLU A 48 21.13 11.02 -7.37
N LEU A 49 22.20 10.47 -7.92
CA LEU A 49 22.34 9.06 -8.27
C LEU A 49 23.63 8.47 -7.69
N LYS A 50 23.57 7.20 -7.35
CA LYS A 50 24.76 6.39 -7.14
C LYS A 50 25.25 5.88 -8.49
N VAL A 51 26.51 6.11 -8.80
CA VAL A 51 27.17 5.65 -10.03
C VAL A 51 28.18 4.60 -9.64
N ILE A 52 28.04 3.41 -10.19
CA ILE A 52 28.94 2.27 -10.01
C ILE A 52 29.57 2.00 -11.37
N GLU A 53 30.86 2.24 -11.48
CA GLU A 53 31.67 1.96 -12.67
C GLU A 53 32.32 0.58 -12.52
N LEU A 54 32.10 -0.27 -13.51
CA LEU A 54 32.61 -1.64 -13.53
C LEU A 54 33.99 -1.71 -14.27
N GLU A 55 34.70 -2.81 -14.08
CA GLU A 55 36.02 -3.01 -14.68
C GLU A 55 36.02 -3.04 -16.22
N ASP A 56 34.87 -3.35 -16.85
CA ASP A 56 34.68 -3.31 -18.30
C ASP A 56 34.34 -1.90 -18.82
N GLY A 57 34.30 -0.88 -17.93
CA GLY A 57 33.95 0.50 -18.25
C GLY A 57 32.47 0.79 -18.32
N THR A 58 31.61 -0.21 -18.13
CA THR A 58 30.16 0.01 -18.04
C THR A 58 29.80 0.71 -16.73
N ARG A 59 28.66 1.43 -16.73
CA ARG A 59 28.19 2.17 -15.57
C ARG A 59 26.75 1.81 -15.25
N LEU A 60 26.52 1.51 -13.97
CA LEU A 60 25.19 1.42 -13.42
C LEU A 60 24.88 2.71 -12.66
N CYS A 61 23.79 3.40 -13.04
CA CYS A 61 23.26 4.57 -12.34
C CYS A 61 21.95 4.20 -11.68
N CYS A 62 21.87 4.30 -10.37
CA CYS A 62 20.68 3.90 -9.61
C CYS A 62 20.51 4.77 -8.36
N THR A 63 19.41 4.58 -7.65
CA THR A 63 19.23 5.17 -6.32
C THR A 63 20.15 4.47 -5.31
N ASP A 64 20.46 5.15 -4.22
CA ASP A 64 21.35 4.69 -3.15
C ASP A 64 20.91 3.39 -2.46
N THR A 65 19.58 3.19 -2.38
CA THR A 65 18.94 2.01 -1.77
C THR A 65 18.67 0.87 -2.75
N HIS A 66 19.05 1.04 -4.05
CA HIS A 66 18.84 -0.02 -5.04
C HIS A 66 19.67 -1.25 -4.70
N LEU A 67 19.06 -2.44 -4.79
CA LEU A 67 19.68 -3.70 -4.43
C LEU A 67 20.35 -4.34 -5.65
N ILE A 68 21.62 -4.69 -5.51
CA ILE A 68 22.46 -5.31 -6.53
C ILE A 68 23.01 -6.60 -5.95
N MET A 69 23.01 -7.67 -6.71
CA MET A 69 23.54 -8.97 -6.29
C MET A 69 25.06 -8.95 -6.30
N ASP A 70 25.69 -9.40 -5.23
CA ASP A 70 27.13 -9.60 -5.14
C ASP A 70 27.59 -10.98 -5.69
N ALA A 71 28.86 -11.29 -5.56
CA ALA A 71 29.43 -12.55 -6.05
C ALA A 71 29.07 -13.77 -5.17
N ASP A 72 28.48 -13.55 -4.01
CA ASP A 72 28.04 -14.59 -3.07
C ASP A 72 26.50 -14.76 -3.09
N ASP A 73 25.87 -14.32 -4.19
CA ASP A 73 24.41 -14.37 -4.43
C ASP A 73 23.59 -13.62 -3.37
N GLN A 74 24.18 -12.58 -2.73
CA GLN A 74 23.49 -11.76 -1.75
C GLN A 74 23.15 -10.39 -2.33
N PHE A 75 21.95 -9.89 -2.06
CA PHE A 75 21.60 -8.52 -2.43
C PHE A 75 22.14 -7.51 -1.42
N ILE A 76 22.89 -6.54 -1.94
CA ILE A 76 23.45 -5.42 -1.17
C ILE A 76 22.92 -4.09 -1.73
N GLU A 77 22.67 -3.12 -0.86
CA GLU A 77 22.28 -1.78 -1.28
C GLU A 77 23.43 -1.06 -1.98
N ALA A 78 23.13 -0.31 -3.04
CA ALA A 78 24.12 0.42 -3.82
C ALA A 78 24.98 1.37 -2.97
N ASN A 79 24.43 1.93 -1.87
CA ASN A 79 25.18 2.80 -0.95
C ASN A 79 26.25 2.04 -0.13
N LYS A 80 26.11 0.72 0.00
CA LYS A 80 27.06 -0.15 0.74
C LYS A 80 28.15 -0.74 -0.16
N ILE A 81 28.01 -0.61 -1.49
CA ILE A 81 29.02 -1.06 -2.43
C ILE A 81 30.24 -0.13 -2.35
N THR A 82 31.42 -0.70 -2.33
CA THR A 82 32.71 -0.01 -2.30
C THR A 82 33.61 -0.41 -3.48
N ASP A 83 34.62 0.40 -3.74
CA ASP A 83 35.63 0.09 -4.76
C ASP A 83 36.26 -1.28 -4.45
N GLY A 84 36.42 -2.12 -5.47
CA GLY A 84 36.91 -3.49 -5.35
C GLY A 84 35.84 -4.54 -5.02
N GLN A 85 34.57 -4.15 -4.76
CA GLN A 85 33.48 -5.09 -4.47
C GLN A 85 33.21 -5.98 -5.68
N ARG A 86 33.15 -7.29 -5.44
CA ARG A 86 32.74 -8.28 -6.46
C ARG A 86 31.23 -8.37 -6.53
N LEU A 87 30.70 -8.32 -7.75
CA LEU A 87 29.28 -8.34 -8.05
C LEU A 87 28.92 -9.55 -8.92
N SER A 88 27.63 -9.81 -9.06
CA SER A 88 27.11 -10.87 -9.93
C SER A 88 27.57 -10.70 -11.38
N GLY A 89 27.54 -11.79 -12.16
CA GLY A 89 28.03 -11.78 -13.54
C GLY A 89 29.55 -11.71 -13.66
N GLY A 90 30.29 -11.84 -12.56
CA GLY A 90 31.76 -11.78 -12.53
C GLY A 90 32.35 -10.37 -12.55
N HIS A 91 31.55 -9.35 -12.35
CA HIS A 91 31.95 -7.94 -12.37
C HIS A 91 32.63 -7.51 -11.07
N VAL A 92 33.49 -6.47 -11.20
CA VAL A 92 34.11 -5.77 -10.08
C VAL A 92 33.79 -4.28 -10.18
N ALA A 93 33.29 -3.70 -9.09
CA ALA A 93 33.10 -2.27 -8.98
C ALA A 93 34.46 -1.56 -8.84
N VAL A 94 34.90 -0.83 -9.85
CA VAL A 94 36.23 -0.15 -9.82
C VAL A 94 36.11 1.28 -9.27
N ARG A 95 34.93 1.88 -9.37
CA ARG A 95 34.67 3.21 -8.82
C ARG A 95 33.23 3.34 -8.42
N VAL A 96 32.99 3.80 -7.21
CA VAL A 96 31.62 4.02 -6.65
C VAL A 96 31.54 5.45 -6.13
N ALA A 97 30.61 6.23 -6.67
CA ALA A 97 30.46 7.64 -6.32
C ALA A 97 29.01 8.08 -6.31
N PHE A 98 28.71 9.13 -5.57
CA PHE A 98 27.47 9.90 -5.72
C PHE A 98 27.67 10.96 -6.79
N GLN A 99 26.68 11.09 -7.67
CA GLN A 99 26.62 12.14 -8.67
C GLN A 99 25.37 12.99 -8.43
N ARG A 100 25.58 14.25 -8.11
CA ARG A 100 24.51 15.24 -8.08
C ARG A 100 24.28 15.80 -9.46
N LEU A 101 23.02 15.86 -9.87
CA LEU A 101 22.61 16.29 -11.20
C LEU A 101 22.09 17.73 -11.15
N PRO A 102 22.28 18.53 -12.22
CA PRO A 102 21.78 19.90 -12.26
C PRO A 102 20.25 19.97 -12.34
N GLU A 103 19.63 18.93 -12.87
CA GLU A 103 18.18 18.78 -13.01
C GLU A 103 17.75 17.38 -12.58
N LYS A 104 16.48 17.25 -12.17
CA LYS A 104 15.91 15.94 -11.81
C LYS A 104 15.75 15.06 -13.04
N VAL A 105 16.25 13.85 -12.96
CA VAL A 105 16.11 12.81 -13.98
C VAL A 105 15.16 11.71 -13.53
N PRO A 106 14.44 11.05 -14.45
CA PRO A 106 13.60 9.92 -14.11
C PRO A 106 14.46 8.71 -13.69
N VAL A 107 14.04 8.01 -12.66
CA VAL A 107 14.47 6.65 -12.36
C VAL A 107 13.32 5.70 -12.62
N TYR A 108 13.66 4.55 -13.14
CA TYR A 108 12.70 3.57 -13.64
C TYR A 108 12.66 2.36 -12.74
N ASP A 109 11.53 1.68 -12.75
CA ASP A 109 11.36 0.40 -12.06
C ASP A 109 10.51 -0.55 -12.92
N LEU A 110 10.62 -1.82 -12.62
CA LEU A 110 9.75 -2.89 -13.10
C LEU A 110 9.55 -3.90 -11.99
N THR A 111 8.54 -4.73 -12.11
CA THR A 111 8.27 -5.81 -11.17
C THR A 111 8.36 -7.16 -11.88
N VAL A 112 9.16 -8.07 -11.31
CA VAL A 112 9.21 -9.49 -11.70
C VAL A 112 8.57 -10.31 -10.57
N PRO A 113 7.26 -10.61 -10.63
CA PRO A 113 6.50 -11.08 -9.48
C PRO A 113 7.02 -12.39 -8.86
N LYS A 114 7.53 -13.31 -9.70
CA LYS A 114 7.98 -14.62 -9.23
C LYS A 114 9.39 -14.59 -8.61
N TYR A 115 10.31 -13.83 -9.21
CA TYR A 115 11.73 -13.91 -8.86
C TYR A 115 12.25 -12.69 -8.10
N GLY A 116 11.56 -11.55 -8.19
CA GLY A 116 11.95 -10.32 -7.51
C GLY A 116 13.24 -9.67 -8.03
N ASN A 117 13.80 -10.16 -9.13
CA ASN A 117 15.05 -9.70 -9.70
C ASN A 117 15.03 -9.80 -11.22
N PHE A 118 16.00 -9.16 -11.87
CA PHE A 118 16.20 -9.25 -13.31
C PHE A 118 17.66 -8.97 -13.69
N LEU A 119 18.03 -9.45 -14.88
CA LEU A 119 19.35 -9.30 -15.45
C LEU A 119 19.45 -8.02 -16.28
N LEU A 120 20.46 -7.22 -16.04
CA LEU A 120 20.85 -6.11 -16.91
C LEU A 120 21.62 -6.62 -18.14
N ALA A 121 21.75 -5.78 -19.16
CA ALA A 121 22.44 -6.12 -20.42
C ALA A 121 23.91 -6.54 -20.20
N ASN A 122 24.56 -6.05 -19.16
CA ASN A 122 25.93 -6.39 -18.79
C ASN A 122 26.04 -7.63 -17.90
N GLY A 123 24.94 -8.31 -17.57
CA GLY A 123 24.95 -9.51 -16.75
C GLY A 123 24.85 -9.28 -15.24
N LEU A 124 24.78 -8.02 -14.77
CA LEU A 124 24.46 -7.75 -13.38
C LEU A 124 23.03 -8.15 -13.06
N ILE A 125 22.84 -8.78 -11.92
CA ILE A 125 21.54 -9.10 -11.37
C ILE A 125 21.16 -8.00 -10.38
N VAL A 126 20.02 -7.37 -10.62
CA VAL A 126 19.48 -6.31 -9.77
C VAL A 126 18.10 -6.69 -9.28
N HIS A 127 17.75 -6.19 -8.09
CA HIS A 127 16.43 -6.44 -7.52
C HIS A 127 15.43 -5.37 -7.99
N ASN A 128 14.19 -5.77 -8.24
CA ASN A 128 13.11 -4.81 -8.44
C ASN A 128 12.82 -4.13 -7.10
N SER A 129 12.80 -2.82 -7.06
CA SER A 129 12.45 -1.91 -5.94
C SER A 129 12.61 -2.38 -4.47
N GLY A 130 13.21 -3.48 -4.12
CA GLY A 130 13.56 -4.01 -2.79
C GLY A 130 12.61 -3.79 -1.59
N LYS A 131 11.70 -2.82 -1.65
CA LYS A 131 10.81 -2.44 -0.55
C LYS A 131 9.86 -3.56 -0.16
N SER A 132 9.10 -4.10 -1.13
CA SER A 132 8.15 -5.19 -0.87
C SER A 132 8.87 -6.48 -0.45
N PHE A 133 10.06 -6.75 -0.97
CA PHE A 133 10.87 -7.88 -0.54
C PHE A 133 11.36 -7.72 0.90
N SER A 134 11.91 -6.56 1.25
CA SER A 134 12.35 -6.27 2.62
C SER A 134 11.18 -6.35 3.61
N ALA A 135 10.01 -5.79 3.23
CA ALA A 135 8.81 -5.89 4.04
C ALA A 135 8.32 -7.33 4.21
N LYS A 136 8.31 -8.14 3.13
CA LYS A 136 7.94 -9.55 3.20
C LYS A 136 8.89 -10.36 4.10
N ARG A 137 10.20 -10.08 4.02
CA ARG A 137 11.19 -10.71 4.88
C ARG A 137 11.00 -10.33 6.35
N GLU A 138 10.73 -9.05 6.63
CA GLU A 138 10.45 -8.58 7.98
C GLU A 138 9.18 -9.20 8.55
N ILE A 139 8.11 -9.25 7.77
CA ILE A 139 6.84 -9.92 8.12
C ILE A 139 7.08 -11.39 8.45
N ALA A 140 7.82 -12.11 7.59
CA ALA A 140 8.12 -13.52 7.82
C ALA A 140 8.97 -13.72 9.09
N ASN A 141 9.99 -12.89 9.31
CA ASN A 141 10.83 -12.94 10.51
C ASN A 141 10.01 -12.65 11.78
N CYS A 142 9.18 -11.60 11.77
CA CYS A 142 8.32 -11.25 12.87
C CYS A 142 7.35 -12.41 13.20
N PHE A 143 6.72 -12.98 12.17
CA PHE A 143 5.82 -14.12 12.33
C PHE A 143 6.50 -15.35 12.95
N LEU A 144 7.75 -15.64 12.58
CA LEU A 144 8.48 -16.81 13.04
C LEU A 144 9.12 -16.61 14.43
N LEU A 145 9.51 -15.39 14.78
CA LEU A 145 10.30 -15.10 15.97
C LEU A 145 9.51 -14.52 17.14
N THR A 146 8.33 -13.94 16.88
CA THR A 146 7.48 -13.34 17.92
C THR A 146 6.11 -14.00 17.95
N ASN A 147 5.27 -13.60 18.90
CA ASN A 147 3.85 -13.96 18.94
C ASN A 147 2.93 -12.79 18.62
N ASP A 148 3.48 -11.71 18.05
CA ASP A 148 2.72 -10.52 17.72
C ASP A 148 1.73 -10.76 16.59
N ASP A 149 0.61 -10.07 16.62
CA ASP A 149 -0.33 -10.01 15.49
C ASP A 149 0.27 -9.16 14.37
N ILE A 150 0.11 -9.65 13.14
CA ILE A 150 0.60 -8.97 11.93
C ILE A 150 -0.59 -8.62 11.05
N ILE A 151 -0.83 -7.34 10.84
CA ILE A 151 -1.91 -6.86 10.00
C ILE A 151 -1.33 -6.03 8.85
N ILE A 152 -1.69 -6.39 7.63
CA ILE A 152 -1.16 -5.81 6.39
C ILE A 152 -2.29 -5.12 5.64
N CYS A 153 -2.13 -3.84 5.33
CA CYS A 153 -2.95 -3.17 4.32
C CYS A 153 -2.24 -3.30 2.97
N ASP A 154 -2.84 -4.03 2.04
CA ASP A 154 -2.23 -4.43 0.76
C ASP A 154 -2.94 -3.78 -0.44
N PRO A 155 -2.55 -2.55 -0.83
CA PRO A 155 -3.18 -1.85 -1.94
C PRO A 155 -2.78 -2.38 -3.31
N GLU A 156 -1.74 -3.22 -3.41
CA GLU A 156 -1.25 -3.76 -4.69
C GLU A 156 -1.40 -5.29 -4.79
N SER A 157 -1.97 -5.96 -3.78
CA SER A 157 -2.16 -7.43 -3.72
C SER A 157 -0.83 -8.19 -3.84
N GLU A 158 0.20 -7.72 -3.13
CA GLU A 158 1.54 -8.32 -3.18
C GLU A 158 1.80 -9.32 -2.06
N TYR A 159 1.04 -9.26 -0.96
CA TYR A 159 1.32 -10.03 0.27
C TYR A 159 0.46 -11.27 0.43
N GLY A 160 -0.64 -11.39 -0.32
CA GLY A 160 -1.62 -12.48 -0.17
C GLY A 160 -0.98 -13.87 -0.15
N THR A 161 -0.13 -14.19 -1.13
CA THR A 161 0.56 -15.49 -1.20
C THR A 161 1.46 -15.77 0.02
N LEU A 162 2.15 -14.75 0.56
CA LEU A 162 2.95 -14.90 1.78
C LEU A 162 2.05 -15.22 2.98
N VAL A 163 0.96 -14.46 3.13
CA VAL A 163 0.01 -14.60 4.23
C VAL A 163 -0.62 -16.00 4.21
N GLU A 164 -1.08 -16.47 3.06
CA GLU A 164 -1.64 -17.82 2.87
C GLU A 164 -0.64 -18.93 3.21
N ARG A 165 0.63 -18.80 2.78
CA ARG A 165 1.69 -19.77 3.10
C ARG A 165 2.02 -19.82 4.60
N LEU A 166 1.84 -18.72 5.30
CA LEU A 166 2.00 -18.66 6.76
C LEU A 166 0.72 -19.10 7.51
N GLY A 167 -0.31 -19.59 6.80
CA GLY A 167 -1.59 -20.02 7.38
C GLY A 167 -2.48 -18.86 7.84
N GLY A 168 -2.24 -17.67 7.30
CA GLY A 168 -2.98 -16.45 7.61
C GLY A 168 -4.26 -16.28 6.82
N GLN A 169 -4.90 -15.12 7.01
CA GLN A 169 -6.17 -14.75 6.38
C GLN A 169 -5.98 -13.60 5.40
N VAL A 170 -6.48 -13.76 4.17
CA VAL A 170 -6.57 -12.68 3.18
C VAL A 170 -8.02 -12.24 3.08
N ILE A 171 -8.28 -10.97 3.40
CA ILE A 171 -9.59 -10.33 3.34
C ILE A 171 -9.59 -9.41 2.12
N LYS A 172 -10.46 -9.70 1.15
CA LYS A 172 -10.52 -8.94 -0.10
C LYS A 172 -11.68 -7.95 -0.05
N ILE A 173 -11.35 -6.65 -0.01
CA ILE A 173 -12.32 -5.57 -0.05
C ILE A 173 -12.43 -5.05 -1.48
N SER A 174 -13.57 -5.28 -2.12
CA SER A 174 -13.82 -4.86 -3.50
C SER A 174 -15.32 -4.67 -3.75
N PRO A 175 -15.72 -4.00 -4.84
CA PRO A 175 -17.14 -3.86 -5.20
C PRO A 175 -17.88 -5.19 -5.45
N THR A 176 -17.14 -6.28 -5.67
CA THR A 176 -17.69 -7.61 -5.97
C THR A 176 -17.48 -8.62 -4.84
N SER A 177 -16.81 -8.22 -3.76
CA SER A 177 -16.61 -9.04 -2.58
C SER A 177 -17.84 -9.06 -1.68
N SER A 178 -17.97 -10.12 -0.88
CA SER A 178 -18.91 -10.20 0.24
C SER A 178 -18.29 -9.79 1.59
N ASP A 179 -17.01 -9.39 1.56
CA ASP A 179 -16.28 -8.96 2.74
C ASP A 179 -16.43 -7.45 2.89
N TYR A 180 -17.08 -7.03 3.97
CA TYR A 180 -17.38 -5.63 4.24
C TYR A 180 -16.78 -5.18 5.56
N ILE A 181 -16.36 -3.92 5.59
CA ILE A 181 -15.93 -3.19 6.80
C ILE A 181 -16.82 -1.96 6.93
N ASN A 182 -17.49 -1.83 8.06
CA ASN A 182 -18.28 -0.66 8.39
C ASN A 182 -17.37 0.46 8.96
N PRO A 183 -17.23 1.60 8.30
CA PRO A 183 -16.44 2.72 8.83
C PRO A 183 -17.06 3.33 10.11
N MET A 184 -18.34 3.00 10.38
CA MET A 184 -19.03 3.46 11.58
C MET A 184 -18.88 2.51 12.77
N ASP A 185 -18.13 1.39 12.67
CA ASP A 185 -17.92 0.51 13.81
C ASP A 185 -17.22 1.24 14.96
N LEU A 186 -17.81 1.16 16.14
CA LEU A 186 -17.33 1.79 17.36
C LEU A 186 -16.96 0.73 18.40
N ASN A 187 -15.71 0.77 18.85
CA ASN A 187 -15.24 -0.02 19.98
C ASN A 187 -15.43 0.79 21.27
N LEU A 188 -16.18 0.25 22.23
CA LEU A 188 -16.41 0.87 23.54
C LEU A 188 -15.34 0.53 24.58
N ASN A 189 -14.44 -0.41 24.28
CA ASN A 189 -13.38 -0.90 25.19
C ASN A 189 -12.07 -0.09 25.05
N TYR A 190 -12.18 1.24 24.91
CA TYR A 190 -11.01 2.12 25.00
C TYR A 190 -10.53 2.27 26.44
N SER A 191 -9.28 2.72 26.62
CA SER A 191 -8.75 3.05 27.96
C SER A 191 -9.59 4.14 28.63
N ASP A 192 -9.62 4.13 29.98
CA ASP A 192 -10.44 5.02 30.81
C ASP A 192 -10.25 6.54 30.52
N ASP A 193 -9.18 6.91 29.83
CA ASP A 193 -8.81 8.32 29.56
C ASP A 193 -9.32 8.87 28.21
N GLU A 194 -9.86 8.04 27.30
CA GLU A 194 -10.28 8.47 25.97
C GLU A 194 -11.78 8.21 25.72
N ASN A 195 -12.49 9.21 25.19
CA ASN A 195 -13.90 9.05 24.81
C ASN A 195 -14.01 8.39 23.43
N PRO A 196 -14.50 7.13 23.33
CA PRO A 196 -14.58 6.40 22.08
C PRO A 196 -15.35 7.14 20.97
N LEU A 197 -16.45 7.83 21.35
CA LEU A 197 -17.26 8.58 20.39
C LEU A 197 -16.51 9.79 19.83
N SER A 198 -15.65 10.45 20.62
CA SER A 198 -14.87 11.56 20.14
C SER A 198 -13.81 11.11 19.11
N LEU A 199 -13.12 10.00 19.39
CA LEU A 199 -12.17 9.40 18.44
C LEU A 199 -12.85 8.99 17.14
N LYS A 200 -14.03 8.38 17.26
CA LYS A 200 -14.82 8.00 16.06
C LYS A 200 -15.29 9.23 15.30
N SER A 201 -15.70 10.30 15.99
CA SER A 201 -16.08 11.56 15.34
C SER A 201 -14.91 12.14 14.53
N ASP A 202 -13.70 12.17 15.10
CA ASP A 202 -12.49 12.62 14.40
C ASP A 202 -12.16 11.76 13.17
N PHE A 203 -12.34 10.44 13.29
CA PHE A 203 -12.19 9.53 12.14
C PHE A 203 -13.22 9.84 11.04
N ILE A 204 -14.51 9.99 11.39
CA ILE A 204 -15.58 10.30 10.43
C ILE A 204 -15.38 11.69 9.79
N LEU A 205 -14.86 12.67 10.54
CA LEU A 205 -14.45 13.96 9.99
C LEU A 205 -13.36 13.77 8.92
N SER A 206 -12.35 12.96 9.18
CA SER A 206 -11.29 12.64 8.23
C SER A 206 -11.82 11.91 6.99
N LEU A 207 -12.76 10.99 7.17
CA LEU A 207 -13.44 10.29 6.07
C LEU A 207 -14.23 11.27 5.20
N CYS A 208 -15.04 12.12 5.81
CA CYS A 208 -15.79 13.16 5.11
C CYS A 208 -14.87 14.16 4.41
N GLU A 209 -13.72 14.51 5.01
CA GLU A 209 -12.74 15.38 4.37
C GLU A 209 -12.15 14.79 3.09
N LEU A 210 -11.91 13.48 3.04
CA LEU A 210 -11.49 12.78 1.81
C LEU A 210 -12.57 12.76 0.73
N ILE A 211 -13.86 12.76 1.12
CA ILE A 211 -15.00 12.68 0.20
C ILE A 211 -15.40 14.07 -0.30
N VAL A 212 -15.50 15.04 0.59
CA VAL A 212 -16.11 16.36 0.36
C VAL A 212 -15.11 17.49 0.31
N GLY A 213 -14.03 17.42 1.10
CA GLY A 213 -13.16 18.56 1.45
C GLY A 213 -12.35 19.17 0.31
N GLY A 214 -12.22 18.50 -0.84
CA GLY A 214 -11.48 19.02 -1.99
C GLY A 214 -10.02 19.42 -1.65
N LYS A 215 -9.55 20.56 -2.17
CA LYS A 215 -8.18 21.07 -1.90
C LYS A 215 -8.05 21.87 -0.61
N GLU A 216 -9.15 22.42 -0.12
CA GLU A 216 -9.18 23.35 1.02
C GLU A 216 -9.59 22.65 2.32
N GLY A 217 -9.97 21.38 2.27
CA GLY A 217 -10.50 20.61 3.39
C GLY A 217 -11.91 21.04 3.79
N LEU A 218 -12.43 20.44 4.85
CA LEU A 218 -13.75 20.78 5.42
C LEU A 218 -13.72 22.13 6.12
N GLN A 219 -14.73 22.95 5.87
CA GLN A 219 -14.92 24.23 6.55
C GLN A 219 -15.39 24.01 7.99
N PRO A 220 -15.15 24.99 8.92
CA PRO A 220 -15.54 24.84 10.33
C PRO A 220 -17.03 24.54 10.53
N VAL A 221 -17.92 25.11 9.71
CA VAL A 221 -19.37 24.87 9.77
C VAL A 221 -19.67 23.41 9.38
N GLU A 222 -19.05 22.91 8.33
CA GLU A 222 -19.21 21.53 7.87
C GLU A 222 -18.75 20.53 8.94
N LYS A 223 -17.60 20.77 9.58
CA LYS A 223 -17.09 19.95 10.70
C LYS A 223 -18.09 19.90 11.87
N THR A 224 -18.67 21.04 12.23
CA THR A 224 -19.66 21.13 13.31
C THR A 224 -20.93 20.34 12.99
N ILE A 225 -21.41 20.41 11.75
CA ILE A 225 -22.59 19.67 11.28
C ILE A 225 -22.32 18.16 11.32
N ILE A 226 -21.17 17.73 10.79
CA ILE A 226 -20.79 16.30 10.77
C ILE A 226 -20.70 15.77 12.21
N ASP A 227 -19.96 16.44 13.12
CA ASP A 227 -19.84 16.00 14.53
C ASP A 227 -21.20 15.90 15.21
N ARG A 228 -22.11 16.87 14.99
CA ARG A 228 -23.47 16.84 15.52
C ARG A 228 -24.23 15.61 14.99
N CYS A 229 -24.19 15.34 13.69
CA CYS A 229 -24.86 14.19 13.07
C CYS A 229 -24.27 12.87 13.56
N VAL A 230 -22.94 12.77 13.69
CA VAL A 230 -22.26 11.59 14.26
C VAL A 230 -22.81 11.31 15.67
N ARG A 231 -22.86 12.32 16.55
CA ARG A 231 -23.42 12.14 17.90
C ARG A 231 -24.89 11.73 17.90
N MET A 232 -25.64 12.14 16.90
CA MET A 232 -27.07 11.76 16.76
C MET A 232 -27.21 10.28 16.41
N VAL A 233 -26.48 9.77 15.42
CA VAL A 233 -26.63 8.40 14.91
C VAL A 233 -26.13 7.34 15.89
N TYR A 234 -25.22 7.68 16.82
CA TYR A 234 -24.74 6.74 17.84
C TYR A 234 -25.62 6.66 19.10
N ARG A 235 -26.68 7.46 19.23
CA ARG A 235 -27.49 7.49 20.44
C ARG A 235 -28.07 6.12 20.80
N ASP A 236 -28.64 5.42 19.83
CA ASP A 236 -29.29 4.13 20.05
C ASP A 236 -28.27 3.07 20.41
N TYR A 237 -27.12 3.05 19.72
CA TYR A 237 -26.03 2.13 20.03
C TYR A 237 -25.43 2.40 21.42
N LEU A 238 -25.26 3.65 21.83
CA LEU A 238 -24.74 3.98 23.16
C LEU A 238 -25.74 3.67 24.28
N ALA A 239 -27.03 3.68 23.98
CA ALA A 239 -28.08 3.30 24.95
C ALA A 239 -28.19 1.79 25.08
N ASP A 240 -28.03 1.04 23.98
CA ASP A 240 -28.09 -0.42 23.93
C ASP A 240 -27.05 -0.92 22.89
N PRO A 241 -25.82 -1.29 23.33
CA PRO A 241 -24.70 -1.60 22.45
C PRO A 241 -24.78 -3.01 21.85
N VAL A 242 -25.79 -3.22 21.03
CA VAL A 242 -25.97 -4.44 20.23
C VAL A 242 -25.61 -4.20 18.77
N PRO A 243 -25.14 -5.22 18.03
CA PRO A 243 -24.72 -5.06 16.62
C PRO A 243 -25.81 -4.45 15.71
N GLU A 244 -27.09 -4.69 16.03
CA GLU A 244 -28.24 -4.18 15.27
C GLU A 244 -28.39 -2.66 15.37
N ASN A 245 -27.94 -2.06 16.47
CA ASN A 245 -27.98 -0.62 16.72
C ASN A 245 -26.72 0.11 16.20
N MET A 246 -25.70 -0.62 15.75
CA MET A 246 -24.50 0.00 15.17
C MET A 246 -24.88 0.75 13.89
N PRO A 247 -24.59 2.07 13.79
CA PRO A 247 -24.90 2.81 12.57
C PRO A 247 -24.03 2.38 11.38
N ILE A 248 -24.53 2.68 10.17
CA ILE A 248 -23.79 2.57 8.91
C ILE A 248 -23.75 3.96 8.23
N LEU A 249 -23.06 4.09 7.10
CA LEU A 249 -22.96 5.38 6.40
C LEU A 249 -24.31 5.97 5.99
N GLU A 250 -25.29 5.12 5.70
CA GLU A 250 -26.65 5.54 5.38
C GLU A 250 -27.32 6.28 6.55
N ASP A 251 -27.07 5.88 7.79
CA ASP A 251 -27.62 6.57 8.96
C ASP A 251 -27.04 7.99 9.09
N LEU A 252 -25.74 8.16 8.82
CA LEU A 252 -25.11 9.47 8.78
C LEU A 252 -25.67 10.34 7.63
N TYR A 253 -25.84 9.75 6.44
CA TYR A 253 -26.45 10.41 5.30
C TYR A 253 -27.87 10.91 5.62
N ASN A 254 -28.69 10.05 6.21
CA ASN A 254 -30.06 10.40 6.60
C ASN A 254 -30.07 11.48 7.68
N ALA A 255 -29.17 11.43 8.67
CA ALA A 255 -29.05 12.47 9.70
C ALA A 255 -28.67 13.84 9.09
N LEU A 256 -27.80 13.87 8.09
CA LEU A 256 -27.42 15.09 7.37
C LEU A 256 -28.61 15.67 6.60
N LEU A 257 -29.44 14.83 5.97
CA LEU A 257 -30.63 15.28 5.25
C LEU A 257 -31.67 15.92 6.17
N THR A 258 -31.68 15.61 7.48
CA THR A 258 -32.60 16.23 8.44
C THR A 258 -32.19 17.62 8.91
N GLN A 259 -30.95 18.05 8.58
CA GLN A 259 -30.45 19.36 8.96
C GLN A 259 -30.94 20.45 7.99
N GLU A 260 -31.17 21.66 8.50
CA GLU A 260 -31.68 22.78 7.70
C GLU A 260 -30.59 23.54 6.93
N GLU A 261 -29.32 23.35 7.33
CA GLU A 261 -28.19 24.08 6.77
C GLU A 261 -27.86 23.59 5.34
N LYS A 262 -27.54 24.51 4.46
CA LYS A 262 -27.17 24.21 3.05
C LYS A 262 -25.89 23.36 2.97
N GLU A 263 -24.97 23.56 3.90
CA GLU A 263 -23.73 22.80 4.02
C GLU A 263 -24.03 21.33 4.33
N ALA A 264 -25.03 21.04 5.14
CA ALA A 264 -25.47 19.68 5.41
C ALA A 264 -26.00 18.97 4.15
N GLN A 265 -26.81 19.68 3.37
CA GLN A 265 -27.34 19.18 2.10
C GLN A 265 -26.23 18.95 1.07
N TYR A 266 -25.21 19.82 1.06
CA TYR A 266 -24.03 19.66 0.21
C TYR A 266 -23.24 18.41 0.58
N ILE A 267 -22.97 18.18 1.88
CA ILE A 267 -22.26 16.99 2.40
C ILE A 267 -23.07 15.72 2.09
N ALA A 268 -24.39 15.73 2.34
CA ALA A 268 -25.27 14.61 2.02
C ALA A 268 -25.21 14.27 0.52
N THR A 269 -25.32 15.24 -0.36
CA THR A 269 -25.22 15.05 -1.81
C THR A 269 -23.88 14.43 -2.22
N ALA A 270 -22.77 14.84 -1.61
CA ALA A 270 -21.46 14.27 -1.88
C ALA A 270 -21.32 12.83 -1.36
N LEU A 271 -22.00 12.48 -0.27
CA LEU A 271 -22.01 11.13 0.29
C LEU A 271 -22.93 10.17 -0.49
N GLU A 272 -23.90 10.66 -1.25
CA GLU A 272 -24.93 9.84 -1.91
C GLU A 272 -24.33 8.73 -2.79
N ILE A 273 -23.25 9.00 -3.52
CA ILE A 273 -22.58 8.01 -4.37
C ILE A 273 -21.97 6.85 -3.55
N TYR A 274 -21.61 7.08 -2.29
CA TYR A 274 -21.05 6.09 -1.38
C TYR A 274 -22.10 5.34 -0.57
N VAL A 275 -23.34 5.82 -0.57
CA VAL A 275 -24.47 5.20 0.15
C VAL A 275 -25.40 4.48 -0.82
N HIS A 276 -25.90 5.16 -1.83
CA HIS A 276 -26.88 4.66 -2.80
C HIS A 276 -26.31 4.46 -4.21
N GLY A 277 -25.11 4.97 -4.48
CA GLY A 277 -24.47 4.94 -5.79
C GLY A 277 -23.54 3.74 -5.99
N SER A 278 -22.73 3.84 -7.05
CA SER A 278 -21.82 2.77 -7.48
C SER A 278 -20.59 2.56 -6.57
N LEU A 279 -20.38 3.41 -5.57
CA LEU A 279 -19.24 3.34 -4.65
C LEU A 279 -19.64 2.92 -3.23
N ASN A 280 -20.76 2.19 -3.07
CA ASN A 280 -21.37 1.84 -1.78
C ASN A 280 -20.70 0.68 -1.01
N VAL A 281 -19.47 0.31 -1.36
CA VAL A 281 -18.72 -0.81 -0.74
C VAL A 281 -18.66 -0.71 0.78
N PHE A 282 -18.63 0.50 1.33
CA PHE A 282 -18.50 0.77 2.76
C PHE A 282 -19.84 1.11 3.45
N ASN A 283 -20.97 0.98 2.75
CA ASN A 283 -22.30 1.17 3.33
C ASN A 283 -22.95 -0.16 3.74
N HIS A 284 -22.18 -0.99 4.44
CA HIS A 284 -22.60 -2.29 4.91
C HIS A 284 -22.11 -2.51 6.34
N ARG A 285 -22.82 -3.35 7.11
CA ARG A 285 -22.31 -3.83 8.40
C ARG A 285 -21.07 -4.69 8.18
N THR A 286 -20.13 -4.67 9.10
CA THR A 286 -18.94 -5.51 9.05
C THR A 286 -19.33 -6.97 9.01
N SER A 287 -18.88 -7.68 7.99
CA SER A 287 -19.14 -9.12 7.80
C SER A 287 -17.89 -9.97 8.05
N ILE A 288 -16.71 -9.33 8.18
CA ILE A 288 -15.44 -10.01 8.36
C ILE A 288 -15.20 -10.33 9.85
N ASN A 289 -14.60 -11.50 10.09
CA ASN A 289 -14.06 -11.85 11.40
C ASN A 289 -12.55 -11.99 11.28
N ILE A 290 -11.81 -11.21 12.07
CA ILE A 290 -10.34 -11.22 12.07
C ILE A 290 -9.88 -12.12 13.22
N GLU A 291 -9.68 -13.40 12.96
CA GLU A 291 -9.26 -14.38 13.97
C GLU A 291 -7.79 -14.76 13.87
N ASN A 292 -7.20 -14.62 12.68
CA ASN A 292 -5.84 -15.05 12.43
C ASN A 292 -4.81 -14.03 12.94
N ARG A 293 -3.67 -14.56 13.39
CA ARG A 293 -2.51 -13.80 13.84
C ARG A 293 -1.85 -12.99 12.70
N ILE A 294 -1.95 -13.48 11.46
CA ILE A 294 -1.48 -12.74 10.30
C ILE A 294 -2.63 -12.53 9.30
N VAL A 295 -2.94 -11.27 9.02
CA VAL A 295 -4.07 -10.87 8.17
C VAL A 295 -3.62 -9.85 7.14
N SER A 296 -4.05 -10.02 5.89
CA SER A 296 -3.88 -9.04 4.83
C SER A 296 -5.22 -8.55 4.31
N PHE A 297 -5.39 -7.23 4.30
CA PHE A 297 -6.51 -6.55 3.64
C PHE A 297 -6.10 -6.20 2.22
N ASP A 298 -6.52 -7.00 1.25
CA ASP A 298 -6.34 -6.73 -0.18
C ASP A 298 -7.39 -5.73 -0.66
N ILE A 299 -6.94 -4.51 -0.95
CA ILE A 299 -7.77 -3.40 -1.42
C ILE A 299 -7.45 -2.99 -2.86
N LYS A 300 -6.76 -3.83 -3.63
CA LYS A 300 -6.32 -3.53 -5.00
C LYS A 300 -7.48 -3.19 -5.93
N GLU A 301 -8.58 -3.91 -5.81
CA GLU A 301 -9.74 -3.75 -6.69
C GLU A 301 -10.68 -2.60 -6.34
N LEU A 302 -10.39 -1.84 -5.29
CA LEU A 302 -11.21 -0.67 -4.92
C LEU A 302 -11.16 0.49 -5.94
N GLY A 303 -10.24 0.47 -6.91
CA GLY A 303 -10.07 1.58 -7.85
C GLY A 303 -9.54 2.86 -7.19
N LYS A 304 -9.18 3.84 -8.03
CA LYS A 304 -8.45 5.04 -7.56
C LYS A 304 -9.23 5.90 -6.56
N GLN A 305 -10.55 6.00 -6.71
CA GLN A 305 -11.39 6.85 -5.85
C GLN A 305 -11.57 6.25 -4.46
N LEU A 306 -11.84 4.93 -4.38
CA LEU A 306 -12.06 4.24 -3.11
C LEU A 306 -10.76 3.83 -2.41
N LYS A 307 -9.63 3.77 -3.11
CA LYS A 307 -8.38 3.24 -2.54
C LYS A 307 -7.92 4.03 -1.31
N LYS A 308 -7.96 5.37 -1.35
CA LYS A 308 -7.59 6.22 -0.20
C LYS A 308 -8.56 6.06 0.97
N ILE A 309 -9.85 6.00 0.66
CA ILE A 309 -10.92 5.78 1.63
C ILE A 309 -10.75 4.40 2.27
N GLY A 310 -10.52 3.36 1.45
CA GLY A 310 -10.27 2.01 1.92
C GLY A 310 -9.05 1.90 2.84
N MET A 311 -7.95 2.57 2.51
CA MET A 311 -6.76 2.62 3.39
C MET A 311 -7.08 3.24 4.76
N LEU A 312 -7.84 4.35 4.78
CA LEU A 312 -8.26 5.00 6.03
C LEU A 312 -9.17 4.09 6.86
N ILE A 313 -10.14 3.40 6.22
CA ILE A 313 -11.08 2.49 6.90
C ILE A 313 -10.35 1.26 7.44
N VAL A 314 -9.44 0.67 6.66
CA VAL A 314 -8.61 -0.46 7.15
C VAL A 314 -7.75 -0.02 8.34
N GLN A 315 -7.17 1.17 8.31
CA GLN A 315 -6.40 1.70 9.43
C GLN A 315 -7.25 1.84 10.71
N ASP A 316 -8.48 2.33 10.60
CA ASP A 316 -9.40 2.42 11.73
C ASP A 316 -9.81 1.03 12.26
N ALA A 317 -10.11 0.07 11.38
CA ALA A 317 -10.42 -1.31 11.75
C ALA A 317 -9.25 -1.99 12.49
N VAL A 318 -8.02 -1.74 12.02
CA VAL A 318 -6.79 -2.22 12.68
C VAL A 318 -6.65 -1.61 14.07
N TRP A 319 -6.85 -0.29 14.19
CA TRP A 319 -6.77 0.42 15.47
C TRP A 319 -7.80 -0.10 16.47
N ASN A 320 -9.04 -0.31 16.02
CA ASN A 320 -10.09 -0.90 16.87
C ASN A 320 -9.69 -2.30 17.39
N ARG A 321 -9.02 -3.12 16.58
CA ARG A 321 -8.53 -4.44 17.00
C ARG A 321 -7.38 -4.33 18.02
N VAL A 322 -6.41 -3.47 17.78
CA VAL A 322 -5.26 -3.26 18.67
C VAL A 322 -5.71 -2.82 20.05
N THR A 323 -6.74 -1.96 20.13
CA THR A 323 -7.25 -1.47 21.42
C THR A 323 -8.06 -2.50 22.20
N ILE A 324 -8.64 -3.53 21.56
CA ILE A 324 -9.31 -4.64 22.25
C ILE A 324 -8.28 -5.55 22.94
N ASN A 325 -7.09 -5.68 22.39
CA ASN A 325 -6.05 -6.62 22.86
C ASN A 325 -5.02 -5.97 23.82
N ARG A 326 -5.26 -4.75 24.26
CA ARG A 326 -4.49 -4.09 25.33
C ARG A 326 -5.12 -4.36 26.69
#